data_64ecb9d4b6eb0ce92b082b2caf2f5f35
#
_entry.id   64ecb9d4b6eb0ce92b082b2caf2f5f35
#
_cell.length_a   1.000
_cell.length_b   1.000
_cell.length_c   1.000
_cell.angle_alpha   90.00
_cell.angle_beta   90.00
_cell.angle_gamma   90.00
#
_symmetry.space_group_name_H-M   'P 1'
#
loop_
_entity.id
_entity.type
_entity.pdbx_description
1 polymer ?
#
loop_
_entity_poly.entity_id
_entity_poly.type
_entity_poly.pdbx_seq_one_letter_code
_entity_poly.pdbx_strand_id
1 'polypeptide(L)'
;MKISKKDALMWFRFFAELPEDEPLMPHQQELAWAVISQIEAAVDARHKELMAQIPDLHTLGGRTYFVGDPAKFSKGCTSCLTGTGLSAIRRTNKCNIRCPFCYNYGELDCQETIGEGLWEIVGTYFRVEDIDLLLSTSNRPTGVSYVYLEPFMEIELYPDIIRKFRAAGIHQHMYTNGTLCTEENLRALGEAGLDELRFNLGATSCADNVIQSIATAKKYIPTVAIETPMTPDFYEHFQQKKDVILATGLDFINCAELHLNPNNLPNYIGTPMYMTRRGYVSPIWSREITFRLMRQCAVEHWGIVVHDCSNHTKFARDLNLRAKEGGWFGASSYHSEFDQIPFEAFLPTLEDSDFRFLEEEPLPKGYRPGDIVL
;
A
#
# COMPACT_ATOMS: atom_id res chain seq x y z
N MET A 1 32.21 3.43 4.84
CA MET A 1 32.73 3.15 3.48
C MET A 1 31.76 3.78 2.51
N LYS A 2 32.20 4.70 1.64
CA LYS A 2 31.33 5.26 0.61
C LYS A 2 31.24 4.28 -0.56
N ILE A 3 30.05 3.91 -0.96
CA ILE A 3 29.85 3.12 -2.18
C ILE A 3 30.23 3.98 -3.38
N SER A 4 31.13 3.47 -4.23
CA SER A 4 31.41 4.14 -5.50
C SER A 4 30.27 3.90 -6.50
N LYS A 5 30.08 4.82 -7.47
CA LYS A 5 29.17 4.57 -8.60
C LYS A 5 29.45 3.26 -9.32
N LYS A 6 30.72 2.85 -9.37
CA LYS A 6 31.14 1.58 -9.98
C LYS A 6 30.61 0.38 -9.19
N ASP A 7 30.70 0.44 -7.85
CA ASP A 7 30.21 -0.64 -6.98
C ASP A 7 28.67 -0.70 -7.02
N ALA A 8 28.02 0.46 -7.03
CA ALA A 8 26.60 0.58 -7.22
C ALA A 8 26.15 0.03 -8.58
N LEU A 9 26.91 0.27 -9.65
CA LEU A 9 26.61 -0.26 -11.00
C LEU A 9 26.75 -1.78 -11.06
N MET A 10 27.76 -2.35 -10.38
CA MET A 10 27.88 -3.79 -10.24
C MET A 10 26.73 -4.40 -9.45
N TRP A 11 26.34 -3.76 -8.36
CA TRP A 11 25.18 -4.15 -7.59
C TRP A 11 23.89 -4.11 -8.41
N PHE A 12 23.73 -3.07 -9.24
CA PHE A 12 22.53 -2.90 -10.02
C PHE A 12 22.40 -3.93 -11.13
N ARG A 13 23.51 -4.31 -11.77
CA ARG A 13 23.54 -5.43 -12.71
C ARG A 13 23.06 -6.75 -12.10
N PHE A 14 23.10 -6.87 -10.78
CA PHE A 14 22.55 -8.02 -10.08
C PHE A 14 21.02 -8.03 -10.05
N PHE A 15 20.39 -6.86 -10.06
CA PHE A 15 18.95 -6.71 -9.96
C PHE A 15 18.28 -6.29 -11.26
N ALA A 16 18.99 -5.65 -12.16
CA ALA A 16 18.49 -5.28 -13.46
C ALA A 16 19.01 -6.26 -14.49
N GLU A 17 18.10 -6.95 -15.15
CA GLU A 17 18.30 -7.78 -16.33
C GLU A 17 19.77 -7.96 -16.77
N LEU A 18 20.47 -8.86 -16.10
CA LEU A 18 21.67 -9.41 -16.72
C LEU A 18 21.20 -10.27 -17.89
N PRO A 19 21.85 -10.14 -19.06
CA PRO A 19 21.73 -11.15 -20.08
C PRO A 19 21.97 -12.52 -19.43
N GLU A 20 21.13 -13.51 -19.74
CA GLU A 20 21.23 -14.89 -19.17
C GLU A 20 22.63 -15.50 -19.33
N ASP A 21 23.42 -14.98 -20.23
CA ASP A 21 24.77 -15.40 -20.58
C ASP A 21 25.89 -14.77 -19.72
N GLU A 22 25.61 -13.77 -18.89
CA GLU A 22 26.59 -13.18 -17.95
C GLU A 22 26.15 -13.30 -16.48
N PRO A 23 26.23 -14.48 -15.88
CA PRO A 23 25.89 -14.64 -14.46
C PRO A 23 26.89 -13.85 -13.58
N LEU A 24 26.38 -13.17 -12.56
CA LEU A 24 27.20 -12.54 -11.55
C LEU A 24 28.07 -13.56 -10.80
N MET A 25 29.32 -13.21 -10.62
CA MET A 25 30.20 -13.99 -9.77
C MET A 25 29.73 -13.91 -8.29
N PRO A 26 29.93 -14.96 -7.47
CA PRO A 26 29.46 -14.97 -6.08
C PRO A 26 29.87 -13.75 -5.27
N HIS A 27 31.10 -13.25 -5.42
CA HIS A 27 31.57 -12.06 -4.70
C HIS A 27 30.83 -10.77 -5.11
N GLN A 28 30.34 -10.68 -6.35
CA GLN A 28 29.53 -9.57 -6.82
C GLN A 28 28.13 -9.63 -6.21
N GLN A 29 27.59 -10.83 -6.03
CA GLN A 29 26.31 -11.03 -5.34
C GLN A 29 26.40 -10.63 -3.87
N GLU A 30 27.47 -11.03 -3.19
CA GLU A 30 27.72 -10.64 -1.79
C GLU A 30 27.82 -9.14 -1.64
N LEU A 31 28.55 -8.47 -2.54
CA LEU A 31 28.68 -7.01 -2.53
C LEU A 31 27.32 -6.34 -2.74
N ALA A 32 26.53 -6.82 -3.69
CA ALA A 32 25.18 -6.30 -3.95
C ALA A 32 24.28 -6.38 -2.72
N TRP A 33 24.26 -7.53 -2.06
CA TRP A 33 23.51 -7.71 -0.82
C TRP A 33 24.01 -6.84 0.32
N ALA A 34 25.32 -6.67 0.44
CA ALA A 34 25.90 -5.76 1.42
C ALA A 34 25.43 -4.32 1.21
N VAL A 35 25.43 -3.84 -0.04
CA VAL A 35 24.96 -2.49 -0.40
C VAL A 35 23.51 -2.26 -0.05
N ILE A 36 22.61 -3.16 -0.50
CA ILE A 36 21.19 -3.07 -0.17
C ILE A 36 20.98 -3.02 1.33
N SER A 37 21.65 -3.91 2.06
CA SER A 37 21.49 -4.02 3.50
C SER A 37 21.91 -2.76 4.24
N GLN A 38 22.95 -2.09 3.76
CA GLN A 38 23.46 -0.88 4.39
C GLN A 38 22.54 0.33 4.09
N ILE A 39 22.03 0.44 2.87
CA ILE A 39 21.03 1.47 2.53
C ILE A 39 19.76 1.25 3.35
N GLU A 40 19.24 0.03 3.39
CA GLU A 40 18.06 -0.32 4.18
C GLU A 40 18.28 -0.02 5.67
N ALA A 41 19.44 -0.37 6.22
CA ALA A 41 19.77 -0.10 7.62
C ALA A 41 19.86 1.39 7.94
N ALA A 42 20.41 2.21 7.04
CA ALA A 42 20.47 3.64 7.21
C ALA A 42 19.07 4.28 7.18
N VAL A 43 18.22 3.86 6.24
CA VAL A 43 16.83 4.30 6.16
C VAL A 43 16.05 3.85 7.41
N ASP A 44 16.25 2.63 7.87
CA ASP A 44 15.62 2.11 9.09
C ASP A 44 16.07 2.88 10.34
N ALA A 45 17.33 3.25 10.44
CA ALA A 45 17.83 4.10 11.53
C ALA A 45 17.11 5.45 11.53
N ARG A 46 16.98 6.06 10.36
CA ARG A 46 16.23 7.30 10.17
C ARG A 46 14.76 7.16 10.55
N HIS A 47 14.08 6.10 10.10
CA HIS A 47 12.70 5.81 10.45
C HIS A 47 12.52 5.65 11.97
N LYS A 48 13.47 5.00 12.66
CA LYS A 48 13.46 4.86 14.13
C LYS A 48 13.55 6.22 14.84
N GLU A 49 14.40 7.13 14.35
CA GLU A 49 14.50 8.49 14.89
C GLU A 49 13.19 9.27 14.75
N LEU A 50 12.51 9.14 13.60
CA LEU A 50 11.21 9.78 13.39
C LEU A 50 10.11 9.15 14.25
N MET A 51 10.08 7.83 14.35
CA MET A 51 9.12 7.12 15.20
C MET A 51 9.29 7.46 16.68
N ALA A 52 10.51 7.69 17.15
CA ALA A 52 10.78 8.07 18.53
C ALA A 52 10.16 9.43 18.92
N GLN A 53 9.77 10.24 17.94
CA GLN A 53 9.13 11.55 18.13
C GLN A 53 7.59 11.47 18.13
N ILE A 54 7.01 10.27 17.91
CA ILE A 54 5.56 10.07 17.85
C ILE A 54 5.05 9.67 19.23
N PRO A 55 4.20 10.51 19.87
CA PRO A 55 3.58 10.15 21.14
C PRO A 55 2.61 8.96 20.96
N ASP A 56 2.46 8.17 22.00
CA ASP A 56 1.48 7.07 22.07
C ASP A 56 1.52 6.11 20.86
N LEU A 57 2.74 5.85 20.37
CA LEU A 57 2.95 4.94 19.25
C LEU A 57 2.70 3.49 19.68
N HIS A 58 1.75 2.85 19.03
CA HIS A 58 1.45 1.42 19.20
C HIS A 58 2.12 0.59 18.12
N THR A 59 2.34 -0.70 18.43
CA THR A 59 2.82 -1.69 17.46
C THR A 59 1.97 -2.95 17.50
N LEU A 60 1.76 -3.54 16.34
CA LEU A 60 1.15 -4.86 16.22
C LEU A 60 2.16 -5.81 15.59
N GLY A 61 2.49 -6.88 16.31
CA GLY A 61 3.46 -7.87 15.86
C GLY A 61 4.89 -7.37 15.68
N GLY A 62 5.24 -6.19 16.20
CA GLY A 62 6.59 -5.59 16.10
C GLY A 62 6.98 -5.13 14.67
N ARG A 63 6.03 -5.09 13.75
CA ARG A 63 6.31 -4.81 12.32
C ARG A 63 5.46 -3.72 11.71
N THR A 64 4.32 -3.45 12.30
CA THR A 64 3.47 -2.33 11.90
C THR A 64 3.24 -1.41 13.07
N TYR A 65 3.05 -0.15 12.79
CA TYR A 65 2.92 0.90 13.78
C TYR A 65 1.65 1.70 13.52
N PHE A 66 1.05 2.21 14.57
CA PHE A 66 -0.12 3.07 14.46
C PHE A 66 -0.26 3.97 15.68
N VAL A 67 -1.05 5.02 15.56
CA VAL A 67 -1.51 5.88 16.64
C VAL A 67 -3.02 5.88 16.68
N GLY A 68 -3.60 6.28 17.81
CA GLY A 68 -5.04 6.26 18.03
C GLY A 68 -5.49 5.06 18.85
N ASP A 69 -6.80 4.86 18.99
CA ASP A 69 -7.38 3.81 19.83
C ASP A 69 -7.15 2.41 19.23
N PRO A 70 -6.41 1.52 19.91
CA PRO A 70 -6.17 0.15 19.43
C PRO A 70 -7.44 -0.66 19.17
N ALA A 71 -8.54 -0.36 19.87
CA ALA A 71 -9.81 -1.05 19.67
C ALA A 71 -10.47 -0.72 18.31
N LYS A 72 -10.07 0.39 17.72
CA LYS A 72 -10.53 0.85 16.40
C LYS A 72 -9.60 0.42 15.25
N PHE A 73 -8.54 -0.35 15.53
CA PHE A 73 -7.65 -0.81 14.46
C PHE A 73 -8.42 -1.71 13.48
N SER A 74 -8.22 -1.48 12.18
CA SER A 74 -8.98 -2.16 11.13
C SER A 74 -8.85 -3.69 11.19
N LYS A 75 -9.99 -4.37 11.13
CA LYS A 75 -10.05 -5.84 11.01
C LYS A 75 -9.49 -6.31 9.66
N GLY A 76 -9.69 -5.53 8.59
CA GLY A 76 -9.09 -5.79 7.28
C GLY A 76 -7.57 -5.76 7.34
N CYS A 77 -6.99 -4.74 8.00
CA CYS A 77 -5.54 -4.69 8.23
C CYS A 77 -5.06 -5.84 9.11
N THR A 78 -5.79 -6.21 10.15
CA THR A 78 -5.46 -7.35 11.01
C THR A 78 -5.42 -8.66 10.20
N SER A 79 -6.41 -8.91 9.36
CA SER A 79 -6.44 -10.09 8.48
C SER A 79 -5.26 -10.12 7.52
N CYS A 80 -4.88 -8.96 6.96
CA CYS A 80 -3.70 -8.82 6.13
C CYS A 80 -2.42 -9.15 6.90
N LEU A 81 -2.21 -8.54 8.06
CA LEU A 81 -1.01 -8.71 8.90
C LEU A 81 -0.82 -10.15 9.41
N THR A 82 -1.91 -10.82 9.73
CA THR A 82 -1.87 -12.21 10.21
C THR A 82 -1.79 -13.24 9.09
N GLY A 83 -1.83 -12.80 7.82
CA GLY A 83 -1.86 -13.69 6.66
C GLY A 83 -3.11 -14.56 6.58
N THR A 84 -4.21 -14.15 7.22
CA THR A 84 -5.50 -14.83 7.19
C THR A 84 -6.50 -14.17 6.26
N GLY A 85 -6.12 -13.05 5.64
CA GLY A 85 -6.93 -12.34 4.67
C GLY A 85 -6.72 -12.88 3.25
N LEU A 86 -7.78 -12.81 2.47
CA LEU A 86 -7.78 -13.07 1.05
C LEU A 86 -7.86 -11.72 0.33
N SER A 87 -6.81 -11.36 -0.38
CA SER A 87 -6.72 -10.06 -1.05
C SER A 87 -6.89 -10.14 -2.56
N ALA A 88 -7.19 -8.99 -3.15
CA ALA A 88 -7.23 -8.82 -4.60
C ALA A 88 -8.36 -9.57 -5.31
N ILE A 89 -9.54 -9.65 -4.68
CA ILE A 89 -10.76 -10.05 -5.41
C ILE A 89 -11.14 -8.90 -6.34
N ARG A 90 -11.23 -9.20 -7.62
CA ARG A 90 -11.64 -8.21 -8.62
C ARG A 90 -12.71 -8.75 -9.57
N ARG A 91 -13.51 -7.83 -10.08
CA ARG A 91 -14.53 -8.10 -11.09
C ARG A 91 -14.19 -7.39 -12.40
N THR A 92 -13.46 -6.29 -12.32
CA THR A 92 -13.19 -5.41 -13.46
C THR A 92 -11.69 -5.16 -13.63
N ASN A 93 -11.28 -4.97 -14.88
CA ASN A 93 -9.97 -4.43 -15.26
C ASN A 93 -10.05 -2.94 -15.63
N LYS A 94 -11.17 -2.26 -15.32
CA LYS A 94 -11.44 -0.88 -15.69
C LYS A 94 -11.06 0.09 -14.58
N CYS A 95 -10.61 1.27 -14.99
CA CYS A 95 -10.46 2.41 -14.11
C CYS A 95 -10.72 3.70 -14.88
N ASN A 96 -11.37 4.68 -14.26
CA ASN A 96 -11.74 5.95 -14.90
C ASN A 96 -10.70 7.07 -14.67
N ILE A 97 -9.62 6.81 -13.94
CA ILE A 97 -8.53 7.77 -13.71
C ILE A 97 -7.18 7.11 -13.83
N ARG A 98 -6.15 7.91 -14.12
CA ARG A 98 -4.73 7.50 -14.14
C ARG A 98 -3.99 8.19 -13.00
N CYS A 99 -3.60 7.42 -11.99
CA CYS A 99 -2.80 7.92 -10.88
C CYS A 99 -1.32 7.69 -11.17
N PRO A 100 -0.43 8.68 -10.98
CA PRO A 100 1.00 8.50 -11.24
C PRO A 100 1.64 7.42 -10.36
N PHE A 101 1.05 7.14 -9.20
CA PHE A 101 1.51 6.12 -8.26
C PHE A 101 0.84 4.75 -8.46
N CYS A 102 -0.02 4.59 -9.45
CA CYS A 102 -0.79 3.35 -9.61
C CYS A 102 0.13 2.16 -9.88
N TYR A 103 -0.05 1.09 -9.09
CA TYR A 103 0.70 -0.15 -9.26
C TYR A 103 0.37 -0.84 -10.60
N ASN A 104 -0.87 -0.71 -11.04
CA ASN A 104 -1.37 -1.29 -12.29
C ASN A 104 -1.40 -0.26 -13.44
N TYR A 105 -0.53 0.75 -13.39
CA TYR A 105 -0.56 1.88 -14.33
C TYR A 105 -0.52 1.45 -15.81
N GLY A 106 0.21 0.41 -16.15
CA GLY A 106 0.30 -0.12 -17.51
C GLY A 106 -0.96 -0.86 -17.99
N GLU A 107 -1.80 -1.35 -17.07
CA GLU A 107 -3.02 -2.11 -17.37
C GLU A 107 -4.26 -1.21 -17.59
N LEU A 108 -4.14 0.09 -17.40
CA LEU A 108 -5.27 1.03 -17.50
C LEU A 108 -5.86 1.14 -18.92
N ASP A 109 -5.11 0.76 -19.93
CA ASP A 109 -5.60 0.73 -21.31
C ASP A 109 -6.48 -0.50 -21.59
N CYS A 110 -6.43 -1.51 -20.71
CA CYS A 110 -7.29 -2.68 -20.76
C CYS A 110 -8.70 -2.29 -20.28
N GLN A 111 -9.64 -2.19 -21.17
CA GLN A 111 -11.05 -1.91 -20.87
C GLN A 111 -11.88 -3.19 -20.80
N GLU A 112 -11.25 -4.34 -20.80
CA GLU A 112 -11.93 -5.63 -20.79
C GLU A 112 -12.47 -5.95 -19.41
N THR A 113 -13.71 -6.38 -19.38
CA THR A 113 -14.34 -6.96 -18.20
C THR A 113 -13.84 -8.40 -18.01
N ILE A 114 -13.58 -8.81 -16.78
CA ILE A 114 -13.43 -10.22 -16.44
C ILE A 114 -14.72 -10.94 -16.89
N GLY A 115 -14.61 -12.07 -17.58
CA GLY A 115 -15.71 -12.76 -18.27
C GLY A 115 -17.04 -12.79 -17.49
N GLU A 116 -18.17 -12.90 -18.19
CA GLU A 116 -19.50 -12.81 -17.59
C GLU A 116 -19.69 -13.75 -16.38
N GLY A 117 -20.11 -13.19 -15.25
CA GLY A 117 -20.32 -13.92 -13.99
C GLY A 117 -19.05 -14.40 -13.30
N LEU A 118 -17.85 -14.09 -13.84
CA LEU A 118 -16.58 -14.50 -13.25
C LEU A 118 -16.02 -13.40 -12.35
N TRP A 119 -15.40 -13.83 -11.30
CA TRP A 119 -14.54 -13.07 -10.40
C TRP A 119 -13.12 -13.61 -10.52
N GLU A 120 -12.15 -12.77 -10.23
CA GLU A 120 -10.76 -13.19 -10.27
C GLU A 120 -10.08 -12.88 -8.95
N ILE A 121 -9.21 -13.79 -8.54
CA ILE A 121 -8.29 -13.61 -7.44
C ILE A 121 -6.94 -14.23 -7.81
N VAL A 122 -5.90 -13.39 -7.89
CA VAL A 122 -4.52 -13.83 -8.13
C VAL A 122 -4.43 -14.83 -9.29
N GLY A 123 -5.04 -14.50 -10.43
CA GLY A 123 -5.03 -15.34 -11.63
C GLY A 123 -5.99 -16.54 -11.62
N THR A 124 -6.73 -16.73 -10.54
CA THR A 124 -7.75 -17.80 -10.44
C THR A 124 -9.15 -17.21 -10.63
N TYR A 125 -9.91 -17.79 -11.54
CA TYR A 125 -11.29 -17.37 -11.81
C TYR A 125 -12.28 -18.25 -11.07
N PHE A 126 -13.34 -17.64 -10.53
CA PHE A 126 -14.42 -18.32 -9.81
C PHE A 126 -15.75 -17.60 -10.00
N ARG A 127 -16.86 -18.26 -9.67
CA ARG A 127 -18.19 -17.69 -9.61
C ARG A 127 -18.66 -17.50 -8.18
N VAL A 128 -19.68 -16.67 -7.97
CA VAL A 128 -20.24 -16.45 -6.62
C VAL A 128 -20.72 -17.75 -5.98
N GLU A 129 -21.23 -18.69 -6.79
CA GLU A 129 -21.67 -20.02 -6.34
C GLU A 129 -20.53 -20.87 -5.79
N ASP A 130 -19.31 -20.69 -6.30
CA ASP A 130 -18.12 -21.45 -5.88
C ASP A 130 -17.62 -21.07 -4.48
N ILE A 131 -18.07 -19.93 -3.93
CA ILE A 131 -17.59 -19.41 -2.63
C ILE A 131 -17.89 -20.41 -1.51
N ASP A 132 -19.03 -21.10 -1.51
CA ASP A 132 -19.34 -22.08 -0.48
C ASP A 132 -18.33 -23.23 -0.46
N LEU A 133 -17.85 -23.66 -1.64
CA LEU A 133 -16.80 -24.64 -1.77
C LEU A 133 -15.48 -24.10 -1.22
N LEU A 134 -15.13 -22.86 -1.58
CA LEU A 134 -13.94 -22.19 -1.08
C LEU A 134 -13.95 -22.05 0.45
N LEU A 135 -15.11 -21.71 1.03
CA LEU A 135 -15.30 -21.57 2.47
C LEU A 135 -15.32 -22.90 3.24
N SER A 136 -15.53 -24.01 2.56
CA SER A 136 -15.51 -25.35 3.17
C SER A 136 -14.10 -25.86 3.44
N THR A 137 -13.08 -25.19 2.92
CA THR A 137 -11.68 -25.59 3.11
C THR A 137 -11.18 -25.26 4.53
N SER A 138 -10.14 -25.97 4.98
CA SER A 138 -9.52 -25.75 6.30
C SER A 138 -8.87 -24.37 6.46
N ASN A 139 -8.59 -23.70 5.34
CA ASN A 139 -7.92 -22.39 5.32
C ASN A 139 -8.91 -21.24 5.06
N ARG A 140 -10.05 -21.27 5.73
CA ARG A 140 -11.07 -20.22 5.63
C ARG A 140 -10.48 -18.84 5.96
N PRO A 141 -10.66 -17.82 5.11
CA PRO A 141 -10.15 -16.48 5.39
C PRO A 141 -10.93 -15.82 6.52
N THR A 142 -10.27 -14.92 7.24
CA THR A 142 -10.91 -14.05 8.24
C THR A 142 -11.35 -12.72 7.66
N GLY A 143 -10.85 -12.35 6.50
CA GLY A 143 -11.20 -11.15 5.77
C GLY A 143 -10.92 -11.27 4.29
N VAL A 144 -11.67 -10.52 3.49
CA VAL A 144 -11.48 -10.41 2.04
C VAL A 144 -11.42 -8.96 1.61
N SER A 145 -10.70 -8.68 0.52
CA SER A 145 -10.60 -7.34 -0.04
C SER A 145 -10.98 -7.28 -1.51
N TYR A 146 -11.82 -6.32 -1.85
CA TYR A 146 -12.15 -5.95 -3.22
C TYR A 146 -11.24 -4.80 -3.63
N VAL A 147 -10.22 -5.13 -4.38
CA VAL A 147 -9.16 -4.20 -4.78
C VAL A 147 -8.74 -4.50 -6.22
N TYR A 148 -7.98 -3.65 -6.78
CA TYR A 148 -7.56 -3.52 -8.18
C TYR A 148 -8.45 -2.59 -8.99
N LEU A 149 -7.78 -1.61 -9.60
CA LEU A 149 -8.39 -0.60 -10.44
C LEU A 149 -9.58 0.10 -9.73
N GLU A 150 -10.74 0.19 -10.36
CA GLU A 150 -11.88 0.87 -9.74
C GLU A 150 -13.12 -0.04 -9.68
N PRO A 151 -13.43 -0.61 -8.53
CA PRO A 151 -14.62 -1.46 -8.37
C PRO A 151 -15.94 -0.77 -8.73
N PHE A 152 -16.03 0.55 -8.54
CA PHE A 152 -17.23 1.32 -8.84
C PHE A 152 -17.54 1.45 -10.34
N MET A 153 -16.65 1.01 -11.22
CA MET A 153 -16.94 0.89 -12.65
C MET A 153 -18.00 -0.18 -12.97
N GLU A 154 -18.19 -1.16 -12.08
CA GLU A 154 -19.15 -2.25 -12.19
C GLU A 154 -19.76 -2.58 -10.81
N ILE A 155 -20.06 -1.55 -10.02
CA ILE A 155 -20.42 -1.70 -8.60
C ILE A 155 -21.72 -2.47 -8.37
N GLU A 156 -22.62 -2.45 -9.35
CA GLU A 156 -23.90 -3.16 -9.32
C GLU A 156 -23.74 -4.68 -9.21
N LEU A 157 -22.57 -5.22 -9.56
CA LEU A 157 -22.27 -6.65 -9.50
C LEU A 157 -21.77 -7.11 -8.11
N TYR A 158 -21.39 -6.20 -7.23
CA TYR A 158 -20.79 -6.53 -5.94
C TYR A 158 -21.75 -6.98 -4.83
N PRO A 159 -23.01 -6.51 -4.76
CA PRO A 159 -23.89 -6.86 -3.64
C PRO A 159 -24.04 -8.35 -3.39
N ASP A 160 -24.06 -9.20 -4.42
CA ASP A 160 -24.25 -10.65 -4.26
C ASP A 160 -23.04 -11.34 -3.61
N ILE A 161 -21.84 -11.03 -4.06
CA ILE A 161 -20.62 -11.59 -3.46
C ILE A 161 -20.45 -11.08 -2.02
N ILE A 162 -20.80 -9.81 -1.75
CA ILE A 162 -20.75 -9.23 -0.41
C ILE A 162 -21.70 -9.98 0.52
N ARG A 163 -22.96 -10.23 0.11
CA ARG A 163 -23.91 -11.00 0.91
C ARG A 163 -23.40 -12.41 1.24
N LYS A 164 -22.75 -13.07 0.28
CA LYS A 164 -22.17 -14.41 0.48
C LYS A 164 -21.10 -14.41 1.56
N PHE A 165 -20.11 -13.52 1.49
CA PHE A 165 -19.07 -13.44 2.50
C PHE A 165 -19.59 -12.95 3.86
N ARG A 166 -20.57 -12.04 3.87
CA ARG A 166 -21.26 -11.64 5.11
C ARG A 166 -21.95 -12.81 5.78
N ALA A 167 -22.71 -13.61 5.05
CA ALA A 167 -23.40 -14.80 5.58
C ALA A 167 -22.41 -15.80 6.20
N ALA A 168 -21.20 -15.83 5.69
CA ALA A 168 -20.11 -16.64 6.21
C ALA A 168 -19.37 -15.98 7.41
N GLY A 169 -19.70 -14.75 7.80
CA GLY A 169 -19.02 -14.04 8.90
C GLY A 169 -17.61 -13.58 8.54
N ILE A 170 -17.30 -13.39 7.28
CA ILE A 170 -16.01 -12.93 6.78
C ILE A 170 -16.02 -11.40 6.72
N HIS A 171 -15.02 -10.76 7.32
CA HIS A 171 -14.85 -9.31 7.23
C HIS A 171 -14.51 -8.88 5.81
N GLN A 172 -15.13 -7.80 5.33
CA GLN A 172 -15.00 -7.36 3.94
C GLN A 172 -14.64 -5.89 3.84
N HIS A 173 -13.63 -5.59 3.03
CA HIS A 173 -13.29 -4.20 2.72
C HIS A 173 -13.09 -3.99 1.22
N MET A 174 -13.44 -2.80 0.77
CA MET A 174 -13.38 -2.38 -0.63
C MET A 174 -12.59 -1.09 -0.78
N TYR A 175 -11.92 -0.95 -1.91
CA TYR A 175 -11.18 0.26 -2.28
C TYR A 175 -11.90 1.01 -3.39
N THR A 176 -11.79 2.35 -3.38
CA THR A 176 -12.31 3.20 -4.45
C THR A 176 -11.53 4.51 -4.56
N ASN A 177 -11.46 5.06 -5.75
CA ASN A 177 -11.02 6.44 -5.96
C ASN A 177 -12.11 7.48 -5.59
N GLY A 178 -13.33 7.02 -5.34
CA GLY A 178 -14.47 7.80 -4.86
C GLY A 178 -15.20 8.65 -5.89
N THR A 179 -14.71 8.73 -7.12
CA THR A 179 -15.29 9.63 -8.14
C THR A 179 -16.65 9.18 -8.68
N LEU A 180 -16.94 7.88 -8.57
CA LEU A 180 -18.17 7.25 -9.04
C LEU A 180 -19.15 6.94 -7.90
N CYS A 181 -18.84 7.34 -6.66
CA CYS A 181 -19.70 7.12 -5.52
C CYS A 181 -21.00 7.95 -5.63
N THR A 182 -22.12 7.27 -5.55
CA THR A 182 -23.43 7.87 -5.38
C THR A 182 -24.05 7.41 -4.06
N GLU A 183 -24.99 8.15 -3.51
CA GLU A 183 -25.67 7.75 -2.28
C GLU A 183 -26.39 6.40 -2.45
N GLU A 184 -26.92 6.15 -3.64
CA GLU A 184 -27.62 4.91 -3.98
C GLU A 184 -26.68 3.69 -3.91
N ASN A 185 -25.52 3.75 -4.58
CA ASN A 185 -24.59 2.63 -4.59
C ASN A 185 -23.92 2.43 -3.23
N LEU A 186 -23.62 3.49 -2.48
CA LEU A 186 -23.09 3.40 -1.11
C LEU A 186 -24.10 2.73 -0.17
N ARG A 187 -25.38 3.08 -0.28
CA ARG A 187 -26.45 2.43 0.48
C ARG A 187 -26.56 0.94 0.11
N ALA A 188 -26.57 0.62 -1.18
CA ALA A 188 -26.65 -0.78 -1.64
C ALA A 188 -25.50 -1.64 -1.11
N LEU A 189 -24.27 -1.11 -1.05
CA LEU A 189 -23.12 -1.80 -0.44
C LEU A 189 -23.31 -2.02 1.06
N GLY A 190 -23.78 -1.00 1.78
CA GLY A 190 -24.09 -1.12 3.22
C GLY A 190 -25.18 -2.14 3.51
N GLU A 191 -26.28 -2.12 2.74
CA GLU A 191 -27.37 -3.10 2.85
C GLU A 191 -26.92 -4.53 2.51
N ALA A 192 -26.01 -4.68 1.53
CA ALA A 192 -25.39 -5.96 1.23
C ALA A 192 -24.47 -6.45 2.38
N GLY A 193 -23.95 -5.53 3.18
CA GLY A 193 -23.16 -5.81 4.37
C GLY A 193 -21.66 -5.68 4.19
N LEU A 194 -21.22 -4.74 3.36
CA LEU A 194 -19.83 -4.32 3.32
C LEU A 194 -19.44 -3.72 4.66
N ASP A 195 -18.34 -4.23 5.25
CA ASP A 195 -17.90 -3.78 6.57
C ASP A 195 -17.06 -2.50 6.53
N GLU A 196 -16.26 -2.34 5.46
CA GLU A 196 -15.27 -1.26 5.40
C GLU A 196 -15.09 -0.75 3.96
N LEU A 197 -15.13 0.57 3.76
CA LEU A 197 -14.82 1.23 2.48
C LEU A 197 -13.65 2.17 2.63
N ARG A 198 -12.67 2.04 1.74
CA ARG A 198 -11.42 2.82 1.73
C ARG A 198 -11.33 3.71 0.51
N PHE A 199 -11.20 5.00 0.74
CA PHE A 199 -11.08 6.01 -0.29
C PHE A 199 -9.61 6.34 -0.58
N ASN A 200 -9.23 6.28 -1.85
CA ASN A 200 -7.92 6.75 -2.30
C ASN A 200 -7.99 8.26 -2.62
N LEU A 201 -7.87 9.10 -1.60
CA LEU A 201 -7.92 10.55 -1.78
C LEU A 201 -6.73 11.11 -2.57
N GLY A 202 -5.58 10.45 -2.55
CA GLY A 202 -4.43 10.86 -3.36
C GLY A 202 -4.70 10.76 -4.86
N ALA A 203 -5.59 9.85 -5.27
CA ALA A 203 -5.98 9.68 -6.66
C ALA A 203 -6.73 10.89 -7.25
N THR A 204 -7.28 11.75 -6.40
CA THR A 204 -8.13 12.89 -6.79
C THR A 204 -7.65 14.21 -6.18
N SER A 205 -6.42 14.27 -5.66
CA SER A 205 -5.88 15.45 -4.99
C SER A 205 -6.85 15.99 -3.91
N CYS A 206 -7.44 15.09 -3.14
CA CYS A 206 -8.45 15.39 -2.11
C CYS A 206 -9.64 16.21 -2.65
N ALA A 207 -10.21 15.85 -3.79
CA ALA A 207 -11.33 16.56 -4.40
C ALA A 207 -12.55 16.64 -3.46
N ASP A 208 -13.23 17.79 -3.43
CA ASP A 208 -14.33 18.07 -2.49
C ASP A 208 -15.50 17.09 -2.63
N ASN A 209 -15.85 16.72 -3.86
CA ASN A 209 -16.91 15.74 -4.11
C ASN A 209 -16.55 14.35 -3.56
N VAL A 210 -15.27 13.96 -3.57
CA VAL A 210 -14.81 12.70 -2.99
C VAL A 210 -14.80 12.77 -1.45
N ILE A 211 -14.39 13.88 -0.88
CA ILE A 211 -14.51 14.13 0.57
C ILE A 211 -15.97 14.03 1.01
N GLN A 212 -16.90 14.63 0.25
CA GLN A 212 -18.32 14.52 0.53
C GLN A 212 -18.84 13.06 0.41
N SER A 213 -18.26 12.27 -0.50
CA SER A 213 -18.60 10.84 -0.62
C SER A 213 -18.18 10.04 0.62
N ILE A 214 -17.06 10.40 1.30
CA ILE A 214 -16.67 9.82 2.59
C ILE A 214 -17.76 10.07 3.64
N ALA A 215 -18.22 11.31 3.78
CA ALA A 215 -19.29 11.67 4.73
C ALA A 215 -20.60 10.95 4.40
N THR A 216 -20.90 10.75 3.12
CA THR A 216 -22.09 9.99 2.69
C THR A 216 -21.95 8.51 3.01
N ALA A 217 -20.79 7.91 2.74
CA ALA A 217 -20.51 6.50 3.03
C ALA A 217 -20.67 6.17 4.53
N LYS A 218 -20.31 7.10 5.42
CA LYS A 218 -20.48 6.94 6.87
C LYS A 218 -21.91 6.72 7.33
N LYS A 219 -22.91 7.09 6.52
CA LYS A 219 -24.32 6.84 6.83
C LYS A 219 -24.70 5.36 6.69
N TYR A 220 -24.00 4.61 5.84
CA TYR A 220 -24.40 3.28 5.38
C TYR A 220 -23.38 2.18 5.69
N ILE A 221 -22.09 2.52 5.75
CA ILE A 221 -21.00 1.56 5.89
C ILE A 221 -20.36 1.74 7.28
N PRO A 222 -20.22 0.67 8.07
CA PRO A 222 -19.76 0.75 9.46
C PRO A 222 -18.39 1.43 9.61
N THR A 223 -17.45 1.08 8.74
CA THR A 223 -16.08 1.64 8.78
C THR A 223 -15.75 2.33 7.46
N VAL A 224 -15.35 3.59 7.50
CA VAL A 224 -14.93 4.34 6.33
C VAL A 224 -13.56 4.95 6.57
N ALA A 225 -12.67 4.76 5.63
CA ALA A 225 -11.27 5.11 5.77
C ALA A 225 -10.69 5.79 4.53
N ILE A 226 -9.53 6.39 4.71
CA ILE A 226 -8.63 6.76 3.62
C ILE A 226 -7.56 5.68 3.52
N GLU A 227 -7.28 5.20 2.32
CA GLU A 227 -6.08 4.46 2.00
C GLU A 227 -5.49 4.96 0.69
N THR A 228 -4.29 5.48 0.76
CA THR A 228 -3.60 6.04 -0.40
C THR A 228 -2.10 5.88 -0.22
N PRO A 229 -1.33 5.74 -1.30
CA PRO A 229 0.12 5.86 -1.22
C PRO A 229 0.51 7.26 -0.71
N MET A 230 1.41 7.28 0.26
CA MET A 230 1.91 8.52 0.82
C MET A 230 2.85 9.21 -0.17
N THR A 231 2.34 10.25 -0.80
CA THR A 231 3.07 11.10 -1.75
C THR A 231 3.10 12.55 -1.27
N PRO A 232 4.07 13.35 -1.73
CA PRO A 232 4.12 14.79 -1.43
C PRO A 232 2.82 15.51 -1.76
N ASP A 233 2.31 15.27 -2.97
CA ASP A 233 1.07 15.90 -3.46
C ASP A 233 -0.13 15.57 -2.58
N PHE A 234 -0.25 14.29 -2.17
CA PHE A 234 -1.30 13.91 -1.24
C PHE A 234 -1.16 14.64 0.09
N TYR A 235 0.04 14.67 0.66
CA TYR A 235 0.28 15.32 1.95
C TYR A 235 -0.07 16.81 1.90
N GLU A 236 0.35 17.52 0.86
CA GLU A 236 0.04 18.94 0.69
C GLU A 236 -1.47 19.17 0.61
N HIS A 237 -2.19 18.46 -0.27
CA HIS A 237 -3.64 18.59 -0.39
C HIS A 237 -4.38 18.19 0.89
N PHE A 238 -3.90 17.16 1.57
CA PHE A 238 -4.45 16.74 2.85
C PHE A 238 -4.31 17.84 3.91
N GLN A 239 -3.13 18.46 4.04
CA GLN A 239 -2.93 19.55 5.00
C GLN A 239 -3.86 20.73 4.72
N GLN A 240 -4.07 21.09 3.46
CA GLN A 240 -4.98 22.17 3.07
C GLN A 240 -6.44 21.89 3.44
N LYS A 241 -6.86 20.63 3.45
CA LYS A 241 -8.25 20.22 3.65
C LYS A 241 -8.47 19.36 4.91
N LYS A 242 -7.47 19.26 5.76
CA LYS A 242 -7.45 18.37 6.93
C LYS A 242 -8.72 18.45 7.76
N ASP A 243 -9.12 19.65 8.15
CA ASP A 243 -10.26 19.84 9.04
C ASP A 243 -11.57 19.38 8.39
N VAL A 244 -11.75 19.62 7.10
CA VAL A 244 -12.93 19.17 6.35
C VAL A 244 -12.91 17.64 6.21
N ILE A 245 -11.75 17.04 5.95
CA ILE A 245 -11.59 15.60 5.87
C ILE A 245 -11.90 14.93 7.22
N LEU A 246 -11.35 15.44 8.31
CA LEU A 246 -11.61 14.91 9.65
C LEU A 246 -13.07 15.07 10.06
N ALA A 247 -13.72 16.16 9.66
CA ALA A 247 -15.14 16.40 9.92
C ALA A 247 -16.08 15.43 9.21
N THR A 248 -15.61 14.63 8.22
CA THR A 248 -16.43 13.59 7.56
C THR A 248 -16.81 12.45 8.50
N GLY A 249 -16.11 12.31 9.63
CA GLY A 249 -16.28 11.21 10.57
C GLY A 249 -15.62 9.90 10.12
N LEU A 250 -14.58 9.97 9.27
CA LEU A 250 -13.79 8.78 8.91
C LEU A 250 -13.20 8.12 10.16
N ASP A 251 -12.93 6.81 10.09
CA ASP A 251 -12.49 6.01 11.23
C ASP A 251 -10.96 5.88 11.30
N PHE A 252 -10.30 5.81 10.13
CA PHE A 252 -8.84 5.70 10.10
C PHE A 252 -8.24 6.16 8.76
N ILE A 253 -6.92 6.37 8.78
CA ILE A 253 -6.09 6.57 7.59
C ILE A 253 -5.07 5.44 7.54
N ASN A 254 -5.10 4.65 6.48
CA ASN A 254 -4.08 3.64 6.17
C ASN A 254 -3.05 4.26 5.24
N CYS A 255 -1.91 4.61 5.80
CA CYS A 255 -0.81 5.24 5.08
C CYS A 255 -0.01 4.18 4.33
N ALA A 256 -0.35 3.94 3.06
CA ALA A 256 0.38 2.97 2.26
C ALA A 256 1.74 3.54 1.85
N GLU A 257 2.82 2.87 2.19
CA GLU A 257 4.13 3.18 1.62
C GLU A 257 4.08 2.92 0.12
N LEU A 258 4.50 3.92 -0.67
CA LEU A 258 4.50 3.81 -2.13
C LEU A 258 5.44 2.68 -2.56
N HIS A 259 4.88 1.70 -3.25
CA HIS A 259 5.63 0.63 -3.87
C HIS A 259 5.84 0.94 -5.34
N LEU A 260 7.09 0.97 -5.77
CA LEU A 260 7.46 1.21 -7.15
C LEU A 260 7.60 -0.12 -7.90
N ASN A 261 7.13 -0.09 -9.13
CA ASN A 261 7.30 -1.14 -10.13
C ASN A 261 7.56 -0.49 -11.50
N PRO A 262 7.85 -1.24 -12.56
CA PRO A 262 8.13 -0.66 -13.88
C PRO A 262 7.02 0.25 -14.42
N ASN A 263 5.76 0.02 -14.05
CA ASN A 263 4.64 0.80 -14.56
C ASN A 263 4.58 2.22 -13.98
N ASN A 264 4.87 2.40 -12.68
CA ASN A 264 4.79 3.70 -12.02
C ASN A 264 6.14 4.40 -11.82
N LEU A 265 7.25 3.65 -11.88
CA LEU A 265 8.61 4.18 -11.71
C LEU A 265 8.93 5.38 -12.60
N PRO A 266 8.53 5.44 -13.89
CA PRO A 266 8.85 6.58 -14.74
C PRO A 266 8.40 7.93 -14.18
N ASN A 267 7.37 7.94 -13.33
CA ASN A 267 6.84 9.15 -12.68
C ASN A 267 7.69 9.64 -11.48
N TYR A 268 8.66 8.82 -11.04
CA TYR A 268 9.46 9.08 -9.83
C TYR A 268 10.97 9.05 -10.07
N ILE A 269 11.40 9.02 -11.34
CA ILE A 269 12.82 9.10 -11.68
C ILE A 269 13.41 10.42 -11.16
N GLY A 270 14.58 10.33 -10.54
CA GLY A 270 15.23 11.47 -9.88
C GLY A 270 14.84 11.64 -8.40
N THR A 271 13.94 10.82 -7.89
CA THR A 271 13.58 10.78 -6.47
C THR A 271 14.51 9.84 -5.71
N PRO A 272 15.02 10.20 -4.53
CA PRO A 272 15.77 9.28 -3.67
C PRO A 272 14.95 8.07 -3.27
N MET A 273 15.50 6.88 -3.50
CA MET A 273 14.82 5.61 -3.30
C MET A 273 15.66 4.67 -2.43
N TYR A 274 14.99 3.74 -1.79
CA TYR A 274 15.62 2.60 -1.14
C TYR A 274 14.91 1.30 -1.52
N MET A 275 15.59 0.21 -1.32
CA MET A 275 15.03 -1.12 -1.53
C MET A 275 15.19 -1.94 -0.28
N THR A 276 14.15 -2.65 0.10
CA THR A 276 14.24 -3.67 1.13
C THR A 276 14.91 -4.92 0.59
N ARG A 277 15.50 -5.73 1.46
CA ARG A 277 16.07 -7.05 1.09
C ARG A 277 15.08 -8.00 0.39
N ARG A 278 13.82 -7.60 0.35
CA ARG A 278 12.72 -8.41 -0.20
C ARG A 278 12.22 -7.87 -1.53
N GLY A 279 12.95 -6.92 -2.10
CA GLY A 279 12.69 -6.38 -3.42
C GLY A 279 11.57 -5.34 -3.48
N TYR A 280 11.09 -4.83 -2.36
CA TYR A 280 10.22 -3.66 -2.39
C TYR A 280 11.06 -2.41 -2.56
N VAL A 281 10.75 -1.62 -3.57
CA VAL A 281 11.38 -0.34 -3.85
C VAL A 281 10.41 0.78 -3.52
N SER A 282 10.88 1.79 -2.82
CA SER A 282 10.07 2.91 -2.34
C SER A 282 10.87 4.21 -2.36
N PRO A 283 10.23 5.34 -2.66
CA PRO A 283 10.82 6.64 -2.36
C PRO A 283 10.96 6.81 -0.84
N ILE A 284 12.11 7.30 -0.38
CA ILE A 284 12.41 7.41 1.05
C ILE A 284 11.39 8.29 1.78
N TRP A 285 10.94 9.37 1.15
CA TRP A 285 9.96 10.29 1.72
C TRP A 285 8.58 9.64 1.98
N SER A 286 8.23 8.55 1.31
CA SER A 286 6.88 7.99 1.41
C SER A 286 6.52 7.59 2.85
N ARG A 287 7.39 6.85 3.51
CA ARG A 287 7.18 6.45 4.90
C ARG A 287 7.40 7.59 5.89
N GLU A 288 8.28 8.55 5.57
CA GLU A 288 8.46 9.74 6.39
C GLU A 288 7.18 10.59 6.48
N ILE A 289 6.42 10.70 5.38
CA ILE A 289 5.09 11.34 5.38
C ILE A 289 4.14 10.61 6.35
N THR A 290 4.15 9.28 6.33
CA THR A 290 3.37 8.48 7.28
C THR A 290 3.66 8.88 8.71
N PHE A 291 4.93 8.96 9.10
CA PHE A 291 5.33 9.32 10.46
C PHE A 291 4.92 10.75 10.83
N ARG A 292 4.97 11.68 9.89
CA ARG A 292 4.47 13.06 10.11
C ARG A 292 2.98 13.07 10.38
N LEU A 293 2.18 12.36 9.58
CA LEU A 293 0.74 12.26 9.80
C LEU A 293 0.41 11.55 11.13
N MET A 294 1.14 10.50 11.48
CA MET A 294 0.97 9.82 12.77
C MET A 294 1.28 10.78 13.95
N ARG A 295 2.39 11.52 13.87
CA ARG A 295 2.74 12.50 14.88
C ARG A 295 1.68 13.60 15.00
N GLN A 296 1.21 14.14 13.88
CA GLN A 296 0.14 15.14 13.88
C GLN A 296 -1.14 14.57 14.51
N CYS A 297 -1.55 13.37 14.13
CA CYS A 297 -2.72 12.70 14.70
C CYS A 297 -2.62 12.57 16.22
N ALA A 298 -1.47 12.14 16.73
CA ALA A 298 -1.25 11.98 18.16
C ALA A 298 -1.24 13.31 18.92
N VAL A 299 -0.55 14.33 18.38
CA VAL A 299 -0.41 15.66 19.03
C VAL A 299 -1.71 16.47 18.96
N GLU A 300 -2.42 16.42 17.84
CA GLU A 300 -3.65 17.17 17.62
C GLU A 300 -4.92 16.39 18.05
N HIS A 301 -4.77 15.14 18.51
CA HIS A 301 -5.87 14.29 18.99
C HIS A 301 -7.02 14.14 18.00
N TRP A 302 -6.72 13.69 16.77
CA TRP A 302 -7.73 13.56 15.71
C TRP A 302 -8.87 12.58 16.00
N GLY A 303 -8.71 11.70 17.01
CA GLY A 303 -9.74 10.72 17.41
C GLY A 303 -9.90 9.53 16.46
N ILE A 304 -9.05 9.42 15.46
CA ILE A 304 -9.00 8.34 14.47
C ILE A 304 -7.72 7.51 14.65
N VAL A 305 -7.63 6.40 13.94
CA VAL A 305 -6.38 5.63 13.83
C VAL A 305 -5.61 6.09 12.59
N VAL A 306 -4.30 6.29 12.72
CA VAL A 306 -3.38 6.45 11.57
C VAL A 306 -2.38 5.31 11.59
N HIS A 307 -2.35 4.53 10.53
CA HIS A 307 -1.64 3.25 10.44
C HIS A 307 -0.53 3.28 9.40
N ASP A 308 0.67 2.82 9.77
CA ASP A 308 1.83 2.63 8.89
C ASP A 308 1.73 1.30 8.13
N CYS A 309 1.17 1.33 6.92
CA CYS A 309 1.15 0.19 6.01
C CYS A 309 2.44 0.18 5.16
N SER A 310 3.56 -0.09 5.81
CA SER A 310 4.88 -0.08 5.19
C SER A 310 5.15 -1.33 4.34
N ASN A 311 6.20 -1.26 3.52
CA ASN A 311 6.70 -2.41 2.78
C ASN A 311 7.20 -3.53 3.70
N HIS A 312 7.73 -3.20 4.88
CA HIS A 312 8.04 -4.19 5.92
C HIS A 312 6.79 -4.91 6.44
N THR A 313 5.68 -4.19 6.58
CA THR A 313 4.38 -4.77 6.95
C THR A 313 3.87 -5.73 5.87
N LYS A 314 3.93 -5.31 4.60
CA LYS A 314 3.55 -6.15 3.45
C LYS A 314 4.38 -7.42 3.39
N PHE A 315 5.68 -7.30 3.63
CA PHE A 315 6.58 -8.45 3.68
C PHE A 315 6.23 -9.45 4.79
N ALA A 316 5.87 -8.97 5.98
CA ALA A 316 5.42 -9.84 7.06
C ALA A 316 4.19 -10.66 6.66
N ARG A 317 3.25 -10.03 5.95
CA ARG A 317 2.10 -10.72 5.36
C ARG A 317 2.54 -11.83 4.41
N ASP A 318 3.44 -11.55 3.48
CA ASP A 318 3.89 -12.53 2.48
C ASP A 318 4.57 -13.74 3.13
N LEU A 319 5.35 -13.53 4.19
CA LEU A 319 5.91 -14.63 4.98
C LEU A 319 4.82 -15.47 5.64
N ASN A 320 3.81 -14.83 6.23
CA ASN A 320 2.72 -15.54 6.89
C ASN A 320 1.90 -16.35 5.89
N LEU A 321 1.66 -15.82 4.69
CA LEU A 321 0.99 -16.52 3.62
C LEU A 321 1.78 -17.73 3.12
N ARG A 322 3.10 -17.58 2.94
CA ARG A 322 3.98 -18.69 2.50
C ARG A 322 4.14 -19.78 3.56
N ALA A 323 4.09 -19.40 4.86
CA ALA A 323 4.19 -20.36 5.95
C ALA A 323 2.95 -21.25 6.09
N LYS A 324 1.83 -20.88 5.49
CA LYS A 324 0.60 -21.67 5.48
C LYS A 324 0.57 -22.55 4.24
N GLU A 325 0.99 -23.81 4.38
CA GLU A 325 0.83 -24.81 3.33
C GLU A 325 -0.65 -24.87 2.89
N GLY A 326 -0.88 -24.81 1.59
CA GLY A 326 -2.24 -24.91 1.02
C GLY A 326 -3.11 -23.67 1.26
N GLY A 327 -2.51 -22.48 1.36
CA GLY A 327 -3.25 -21.22 1.36
C GLY A 327 -4.28 -21.17 0.23
N TRP A 328 -5.36 -20.41 0.44
CA TRP A 328 -6.35 -20.17 -0.59
C TRP A 328 -5.63 -19.67 -1.85
N PHE A 329 -5.85 -20.31 -2.98
CA PHE A 329 -5.31 -19.95 -4.29
C PHE A 329 -3.77 -19.87 -4.41
N GLY A 330 -3.04 -20.55 -3.52
CA GLY A 330 -1.58 -20.45 -3.47
C GLY A 330 -1.10 -19.14 -2.84
N ALA A 331 0.14 -19.10 -2.45
CA ALA A 331 0.74 -17.86 -2.01
C ALA A 331 0.64 -16.83 -3.14
N SER A 332 -0.02 -15.72 -2.90
CA SER A 332 0.14 -14.55 -3.73
C SER A 332 1.61 -14.20 -3.68
N SER A 333 2.34 -14.61 -4.68
CA SER A 333 3.69 -14.15 -4.88
C SER A 333 3.59 -12.70 -5.31
N TYR A 334 3.75 -11.77 -4.36
CA TYR A 334 4.33 -10.51 -4.73
C TYR A 334 5.74 -10.87 -5.19
N HIS A 335 5.87 -11.16 -6.47
CA HIS A 335 7.17 -11.23 -7.08
C HIS A 335 7.73 -9.83 -6.98
N SER A 336 8.93 -9.72 -6.48
CA SER A 336 9.66 -8.51 -6.57
C SER A 336 9.89 -8.25 -8.05
N GLU A 337 9.30 -7.18 -8.57
CA GLU A 337 9.55 -6.71 -9.93
C GLU A 337 10.76 -5.78 -9.98
N PHE A 338 11.56 -5.76 -8.90
CA PHE A 338 12.71 -4.86 -8.79
C PHE A 338 13.80 -5.16 -9.83
N ASP A 339 13.88 -6.39 -10.32
CA ASP A 339 14.79 -6.78 -11.40
C ASP A 339 14.58 -5.95 -12.67
N GLN A 340 13.39 -5.38 -12.83
CA GLN A 340 13.01 -4.56 -13.98
C GLN A 340 13.20 -3.06 -13.75
N ILE A 341 13.64 -2.66 -12.54
CA ILE A 341 13.85 -1.25 -12.21
C ILE A 341 15.26 -0.82 -12.64
N PRO A 342 15.41 0.18 -13.53
CA PRO A 342 16.72 0.58 -14.02
C PRO A 342 17.57 1.22 -12.92
N PHE A 343 18.86 0.99 -13.01
CA PHE A 343 19.85 1.47 -12.02
C PHE A 343 19.79 2.98 -11.78
N GLU A 344 19.57 3.71 -12.83
CA GLU A 344 19.50 5.16 -12.80
C GLU A 344 18.46 5.68 -11.82
N ALA A 345 17.42 4.88 -11.52
CA ALA A 345 16.41 5.22 -10.53
C ALA A 345 16.96 5.33 -9.10
N PHE A 346 18.08 4.65 -8.81
CA PHE A 346 18.73 4.67 -7.48
C PHE A 346 19.86 5.68 -7.37
N LEU A 347 20.31 6.27 -8.50
CA LEU A 347 21.43 7.24 -8.48
C LEU A 347 21.24 8.39 -7.52
N PRO A 348 20.05 9.00 -7.38
CA PRO A 348 19.83 10.08 -6.42
C PRO A 348 20.02 9.65 -4.97
N THR A 349 19.83 8.36 -4.64
CA THR A 349 20.06 7.83 -3.30
C THR A 349 21.55 7.61 -3.01
N LEU A 350 22.35 7.39 -4.06
CA LEU A 350 23.77 7.13 -4.00
C LEU A 350 24.64 8.40 -4.13
N GLU A 351 24.03 9.51 -4.54
CA GLU A 351 24.64 10.83 -4.66
C GLU A 351 24.21 11.70 -3.47
N ASP A 352 24.90 12.83 -3.25
CA ASP A 352 24.54 13.82 -2.23
C ASP A 352 23.26 14.57 -2.61
N SER A 353 22.13 13.89 -2.62
CA SER A 353 20.83 14.51 -2.84
C SER A 353 20.22 14.93 -1.52
N ASP A 354 19.83 16.21 -1.43
CA ASP A 354 19.15 16.76 -0.27
C ASP A 354 17.74 16.18 -0.15
N PHE A 355 17.42 15.59 1.00
CA PHE A 355 16.04 15.29 1.40
C PHE A 355 15.30 16.54 1.88
N ARG A 356 15.16 17.53 1.07
CA ARG A 356 14.33 18.70 1.37
C ARG A 356 12.86 18.47 1.08
N PHE A 357 12.41 17.30 1.44
CA PHE A 357 11.01 17.03 1.29
C PHE A 357 10.27 17.46 2.56
N LEU A 358 9.32 18.35 2.42
CA LEU A 358 8.53 18.94 3.50
C LEU A 358 9.36 19.84 4.46
N GLU A 359 9.71 21.01 3.99
CA GLU A 359 10.51 22.02 4.71
C GLU A 359 9.86 22.55 6.01
N GLU A 360 8.60 22.25 6.28
CA GLU A 360 7.85 22.77 7.42
C GLU A 360 8.31 22.23 8.78
N GLU A 361 8.95 21.08 8.82
CA GLU A 361 9.64 20.59 10.00
C GLU A 361 11.04 20.13 9.61
N PRO A 362 12.09 20.78 10.12
CA PRO A 362 13.44 20.33 9.80
C PRO A 362 13.59 18.87 10.22
N LEU A 363 14.00 18.05 9.29
CA LEU A 363 14.45 16.71 9.60
C LEU A 363 15.53 16.80 10.69
N PRO A 364 15.59 15.87 11.65
CA PRO A 364 16.62 15.90 12.68
C PRO A 364 18.00 16.14 12.04
N LYS A 365 18.78 17.03 12.65
CA LYS A 365 20.10 17.38 12.14
C LYS A 365 20.92 16.10 11.90
N GLY A 366 21.39 15.94 10.70
CA GLY A 366 22.41 14.92 10.38
C GLY A 366 22.02 13.85 9.39
N TYR A 367 20.79 13.84 8.85
CA TYR A 367 20.45 12.87 7.81
C TYR A 367 20.43 13.51 6.43
N ARG A 368 21.31 13.03 5.57
CA ARG A 368 21.27 13.26 4.13
C ARG A 368 21.43 11.91 3.43
N PRO A 369 20.82 11.67 2.27
CA PRO A 369 21.07 10.45 1.53
C PRO A 369 22.53 10.22 1.18
N GLY A 370 23.29 11.30 0.96
CA GLY A 370 24.73 11.25 0.74
C GLY A 370 25.54 10.95 2.00
N ASP A 371 24.95 11.01 3.20
CA ASP A 371 25.57 10.65 4.47
C ASP A 371 25.44 9.14 4.76
N ILE A 372 24.84 8.37 3.88
CA ILE A 372 24.88 6.91 3.96
C ILE A 372 26.31 6.46 3.71
N VAL A 373 27.07 6.41 4.80
CA VAL A 373 28.40 5.86 4.84
C VAL A 373 28.25 4.36 5.05
N LEU A 374 28.74 3.60 4.12
CA LEU A 374 28.76 2.15 4.15
C LEU A 374 30.06 1.66 4.80
#